data_d76d162765ae95dbb48c09219e92b31a
#
_entry.id   d76d162765ae95dbb48c09219e92b31a
#
_cell.length_a   1.000
_cell.length_b   1.000
_cell.length_c   1.000
_cell.angle_alpha   90.00
_cell.angle_beta   90.00
_cell.angle_gamma   90.00
#
_symmetry.space_group_name_H-M   'P 1'
#
loop_
_entity.id
_entity.type
_entity.pdbx_description
1 polymer ?
#
loop_
_entity_poly.entity_id
_entity_poly.type
_entity_poly.pdbx_seq_one_letter_code
_entity_poly.pdbx_strand_id
1 'polypeptide(L)'
;MKELRPKLLDCLKGYSGSQAAKDIISGIIVAIIALPLSIALAIASGVGPEQGLYTAIIAGFFIAVFGGSRVQIGGPTAAFVVIIYGIVATYGRDGLVVATIMAGIMLIIMGAFHFGSLIKYIPYTITTGFTCGIAVTLFAGQLKDFLGLSIEKVPSEFIPKLGSYIENISTINFTALLIGALAIVIMLVWPKITDKIPGSLVAIIVTTAIVKIFGLQVNTIGSVFGELSSSFPKFTLPNVTFDMVKQLVSPAFTIAILAGIESLLSAVVADGMINDTHNSNAELVGQGLGNIFSGLFGGIPATGAIARTAANVRNGGRTPIAGIVHCVTLTIILVLLMPTAAMIPMTTLAAVLLVVAANMADWSSFIHLCKTAPKSDILVLVATFVLTVVFDLVVAIEVGVVLAAVLFMKRMSDTADVKSWKYIEEPETLPHEKEKLMEVAKEIRVFEISGPLFFAAADKLLAIDHKSFTKVLIIRMRAVPAIDVSAIRKLRELVEKARKAGITVVFSHVNEQPMKAFEKDGFIEFAGKENFRVNILEALDYAGSLIENR
;
A
#
# COMPACT_ATOMS: atom_id res chain seq x y z
N MET A 1 11.00 -12.52 18.90
CA MET A 1 9.90 -13.49 19.07
C MET A 1 8.55 -12.85 19.48
N LYS A 2 8.50 -11.77 20.26
CA LYS A 2 7.21 -11.08 20.58
C LYS A 2 6.51 -10.50 19.34
N GLU A 3 7.26 -10.04 18.35
CA GLU A 3 6.76 -9.38 17.13
C GLU A 3 6.18 -10.32 16.06
N LEU A 4 6.36 -11.63 16.18
CA LEU A 4 5.78 -12.66 15.31
C LEU A 4 4.67 -13.46 16.00
N ARG A 5 4.25 -13.04 17.20
CA ARG A 5 3.24 -13.75 17.97
C ARG A 5 1.84 -13.44 17.44
N PRO A 6 1.03 -14.47 17.10
CA PRO A 6 -0.36 -14.29 16.69
C PRO A 6 -1.18 -13.62 17.79
N LYS A 7 -2.03 -12.66 17.40
CA LYS A 7 -2.86 -11.91 18.35
C LYS A 7 -3.94 -12.77 19.01
N LEU A 8 -4.33 -13.88 18.40
CA LEU A 8 -5.27 -14.86 18.96
C LEU A 8 -4.82 -15.33 20.35
N LEU A 9 -3.53 -15.67 20.51
CA LEU A 9 -2.99 -16.17 21.77
C LEU A 9 -3.07 -15.15 22.91
N ASP A 10 -3.03 -13.86 22.59
CA ASP A 10 -3.18 -12.79 23.56
C ASP A 10 -4.66 -12.56 23.91
N CYS A 11 -5.55 -12.69 22.93
CA CYS A 11 -6.99 -12.50 23.09
C CYS A 11 -7.66 -13.63 23.88
N LEU A 12 -7.13 -14.84 23.86
CA LEU A 12 -7.67 -15.97 24.64
C LEU A 12 -7.44 -15.81 26.16
N LYS A 13 -6.47 -14.98 26.56
CA LYS A 13 -6.24 -14.71 27.98
C LYS A 13 -7.32 -13.76 28.50
N GLY A 14 -8.18 -14.26 29.38
CA GLY A 14 -9.28 -13.47 29.95
C GLY A 14 -10.50 -13.32 29.01
N TYR A 15 -10.65 -14.20 28.02
CA TYR A 15 -11.79 -14.21 27.11
C TYR A 15 -13.11 -14.48 27.84
N SER A 16 -14.05 -13.54 27.78
CA SER A 16 -15.32 -13.61 28.50
C SER A 16 -16.44 -14.18 27.64
N GLY A 17 -17.44 -14.84 28.28
CA GLY A 17 -18.62 -15.34 27.58
C GLY A 17 -19.44 -14.24 26.89
N SER A 18 -19.47 -13.02 27.46
CA SER A 18 -20.13 -11.86 26.86
C SER A 18 -19.45 -11.44 25.56
N GLN A 19 -18.09 -11.45 25.53
CA GLN A 19 -17.35 -11.15 24.30
C GLN A 19 -17.51 -12.27 23.28
N ALA A 20 -17.56 -13.53 23.72
CA ALA A 20 -17.82 -14.68 22.82
C ALA A 20 -19.14 -14.53 22.05
N ALA A 21 -20.22 -14.14 22.74
CA ALA A 21 -21.50 -13.90 22.09
C ALA A 21 -21.43 -12.79 21.03
N LYS A 22 -20.72 -11.69 21.32
CA LYS A 22 -20.52 -10.59 20.37
C LYS A 22 -19.68 -11.01 19.16
N ASP A 23 -18.60 -11.76 19.37
CA ASP A 23 -17.74 -12.25 18.29
C ASP A 23 -18.49 -13.25 17.39
N ILE A 24 -19.34 -14.12 17.97
CA ILE A 24 -20.18 -15.04 17.21
C ILE A 24 -21.18 -14.26 16.34
N ILE A 25 -21.93 -13.34 16.91
CA ILE A 25 -22.90 -12.52 16.18
C ILE A 25 -22.22 -11.73 15.07
N SER A 26 -21.10 -11.07 15.39
CA SER A 26 -20.34 -10.31 14.42
C SER A 26 -19.80 -11.18 13.28
N GLY A 27 -19.24 -12.35 13.60
CA GLY A 27 -18.73 -13.28 12.59
C GLY A 27 -19.81 -13.76 11.62
N ILE A 28 -21.02 -14.07 12.13
CA ILE A 28 -22.16 -14.44 11.29
C ILE A 28 -22.59 -13.29 10.38
N ILE A 29 -22.74 -12.07 10.93
CA ILE A 29 -23.15 -10.90 10.15
C ILE A 29 -22.12 -10.62 9.04
N VAL A 30 -20.83 -10.67 9.37
CA VAL A 30 -19.76 -10.41 8.38
C VAL A 30 -19.70 -11.50 7.32
N ALA A 31 -19.99 -12.77 7.65
CA ALA A 31 -20.09 -13.84 6.67
C ALA A 31 -21.22 -13.59 5.65
N ILE A 32 -22.36 -13.13 6.12
CA ILE A 32 -23.49 -12.76 5.27
C ILE A 32 -23.14 -11.60 4.32
N ILE A 33 -22.40 -10.60 4.82
CA ILE A 33 -21.89 -9.47 4.02
C ILE A 33 -20.88 -9.94 2.97
N ALA A 34 -19.98 -10.85 3.36
CA ALA A 34 -18.88 -11.30 2.52
C ALA A 34 -19.31 -12.25 1.40
N LEU A 35 -20.41 -13.00 1.58
CA LEU A 35 -20.88 -14.02 0.64
C LEU A 35 -21.04 -13.50 -0.80
N PRO A 36 -21.92 -12.50 -1.07
CA PRO A 36 -22.14 -12.03 -2.42
C PRO A 36 -20.86 -11.41 -3.03
N LEU A 37 -20.10 -10.72 -2.21
CA LEU A 37 -18.88 -10.05 -2.66
C LEU A 37 -17.79 -11.05 -3.03
N SER A 38 -17.63 -12.13 -2.26
CA SER A 38 -16.63 -13.17 -2.55
C SER A 38 -16.94 -13.90 -3.86
N ILE A 39 -18.21 -14.22 -4.11
CA ILE A 39 -18.67 -14.82 -5.37
C ILE A 39 -18.42 -13.87 -6.54
N ALA A 40 -18.85 -12.61 -6.43
CA ALA A 40 -18.72 -11.63 -7.49
C ALA A 40 -17.25 -11.35 -7.85
N LEU A 41 -16.36 -11.25 -6.85
CA LEU A 41 -14.94 -11.02 -7.05
C LEU A 41 -14.24 -12.19 -7.75
N ALA A 42 -14.60 -13.44 -7.41
CA ALA A 42 -14.07 -14.61 -8.09
C ALA A 42 -14.45 -14.61 -9.58
N ILE A 43 -15.73 -14.39 -9.87
CA ILE A 43 -16.25 -14.31 -11.24
C ILE A 43 -15.56 -13.19 -12.02
N ALA A 44 -15.45 -12.00 -11.44
CA ALA A 44 -14.77 -10.87 -12.06
C ALA A 44 -13.27 -11.13 -12.31
N SER A 45 -12.67 -12.02 -11.51
CA SER A 45 -11.27 -12.46 -11.65
C SER A 45 -11.10 -13.57 -12.70
N GLY A 46 -12.17 -14.00 -13.39
CA GLY A 46 -12.13 -15.02 -14.42
C GLY A 46 -12.06 -16.45 -13.89
N VAL A 47 -12.45 -16.69 -12.62
CA VAL A 47 -12.53 -18.01 -12.01
C VAL A 47 -13.96 -18.33 -11.58
N GLY A 48 -14.22 -19.56 -11.16
CA GLY A 48 -15.56 -19.96 -10.70
C GLY A 48 -15.96 -19.29 -9.38
N PRO A 49 -17.25 -19.19 -9.10
CA PRO A 49 -17.78 -18.55 -7.91
C PRO A 49 -17.32 -19.18 -6.60
N GLU A 50 -17.09 -20.52 -6.61
CA GLU A 50 -16.65 -21.29 -5.45
C GLU A 50 -15.26 -20.83 -4.95
N GLN A 51 -14.35 -20.48 -5.88
CA GLN A 51 -12.98 -20.07 -5.54
C GLN A 51 -12.96 -18.85 -4.62
N GLY A 52 -13.91 -17.93 -4.79
CA GLY A 52 -14.05 -16.78 -3.88
C GLY A 52 -14.46 -17.18 -2.47
N LEU A 53 -15.34 -18.16 -2.33
CA LEU A 53 -15.74 -18.70 -1.03
C LEU A 53 -14.60 -19.53 -0.41
N TYR A 54 -13.92 -20.36 -1.20
CA TYR A 54 -12.74 -21.11 -0.74
C TYR A 54 -11.69 -20.17 -0.15
N THR A 55 -11.44 -19.06 -0.83
CA THR A 55 -10.52 -18.01 -0.34
C THR A 55 -11.00 -17.41 0.97
N ALA A 56 -12.27 -17.00 1.06
CA ALA A 56 -12.81 -16.37 2.26
C ALA A 56 -12.82 -17.34 3.47
N ILE A 57 -13.02 -18.64 3.23
CA ILE A 57 -12.99 -19.68 4.24
C ILE A 57 -11.55 -20.00 4.65
N ILE A 58 -10.72 -20.42 3.71
CA ILE A 58 -9.39 -20.95 4.01
C ILE A 58 -8.43 -19.82 4.38
N ALA A 59 -8.23 -18.84 3.51
CA ALA A 59 -7.34 -17.73 3.83
C ALA A 59 -7.83 -16.95 5.05
N GLY A 60 -9.15 -16.68 5.14
CA GLY A 60 -9.74 -16.01 6.29
C GLY A 60 -9.45 -16.72 7.61
N PHE A 61 -9.51 -18.05 7.63
CA PHE A 61 -9.18 -18.85 8.81
C PHE A 61 -7.71 -18.69 9.22
N PHE A 62 -6.78 -18.89 8.28
CA PHE A 62 -5.34 -18.76 8.58
C PHE A 62 -4.96 -17.34 9.01
N ILE A 63 -5.53 -16.32 8.37
CA ILE A 63 -5.34 -14.91 8.75
C ILE A 63 -5.87 -14.65 10.16
N ALA A 64 -7.05 -15.15 10.50
CA ALA A 64 -7.62 -14.98 11.84
C ALA A 64 -6.80 -15.70 12.93
N VAL A 65 -6.27 -16.88 12.64
CA VAL A 65 -5.50 -17.68 13.62
C VAL A 65 -4.08 -17.17 13.80
N PHE A 66 -3.39 -16.85 12.71
CA PHE A 66 -1.95 -16.53 12.72
C PHE A 66 -1.65 -15.04 12.53
N GLY A 67 -2.65 -14.22 12.21
CA GLY A 67 -2.48 -12.78 12.00
C GLY A 67 -2.15 -12.00 13.26
N GLY A 68 -1.68 -10.78 13.04
CA GLY A 68 -1.27 -9.84 14.08
C GLY A 68 -2.35 -8.85 14.51
N SER A 69 -3.53 -8.85 13.88
CA SER A 69 -4.67 -8.01 14.25
C SER A 69 -5.71 -8.78 15.06
N ARG A 70 -6.38 -8.09 15.98
CA ARG A 70 -7.46 -8.69 16.79
C ARG A 70 -8.76 -8.91 16.01
N VAL A 71 -9.01 -8.08 15.02
CA VAL A 71 -10.35 -7.96 14.40
C VAL A 71 -10.34 -8.07 12.89
N GLN A 72 -9.17 -8.33 12.30
CA GLN A 72 -9.00 -8.44 10.85
C GLN A 72 -9.87 -9.57 10.28
N ILE A 73 -10.58 -9.28 9.20
CA ILE A 73 -11.29 -10.26 8.38
C ILE A 73 -10.58 -10.37 7.05
N GLY A 74 -9.99 -11.51 6.78
CA GLY A 74 -9.31 -11.81 5.52
C GLY A 74 -10.24 -12.41 4.47
N GLY A 75 -9.83 -12.31 3.20
CA GLY A 75 -10.52 -12.94 2.08
C GLY A 75 -10.22 -12.25 0.75
N PRO A 76 -10.95 -12.60 -0.34
CA PRO A 76 -10.74 -11.97 -1.64
C PRO A 76 -11.14 -10.49 -1.60
N THR A 77 -10.37 -9.63 -2.31
CA THR A 77 -10.65 -8.20 -2.43
C THR A 77 -10.66 -7.75 -3.89
N ALA A 78 -11.28 -6.60 -4.12
CA ALA A 78 -11.40 -6.01 -5.45
C ALA A 78 -10.04 -5.63 -6.08
N ALA A 79 -9.06 -5.34 -5.25
CA ALA A 79 -7.73 -4.94 -5.69
C ALA A 79 -7.01 -6.02 -6.50
N PHE A 80 -7.30 -7.29 -6.24
CA PHE A 80 -6.67 -8.40 -6.97
C PHE A 80 -7.38 -8.78 -8.27
N VAL A 81 -8.59 -8.31 -8.52
CA VAL A 81 -9.40 -8.76 -9.68
C VAL A 81 -8.64 -8.64 -10.99
N VAL A 82 -8.02 -7.48 -11.23
CA VAL A 82 -7.34 -7.21 -12.50
C VAL A 82 -6.10 -8.10 -12.68
N ILE A 83 -5.27 -8.22 -11.63
CA ILE A 83 -4.05 -9.04 -11.70
C ILE A 83 -4.37 -10.53 -11.81
N ILE A 84 -5.39 -11.00 -11.05
CA ILE A 84 -5.83 -12.41 -11.14
C ILE A 84 -6.35 -12.70 -12.53
N TYR A 85 -7.21 -11.82 -13.09
CA TYR A 85 -7.74 -11.98 -14.44
C TYR A 85 -6.62 -12.09 -15.49
N GLY A 86 -5.59 -11.24 -15.41
CA GLY A 86 -4.41 -11.29 -16.28
C GLY A 86 -3.64 -12.61 -16.16
N ILE A 87 -3.39 -13.08 -14.93
CA ILE A 87 -2.70 -14.36 -14.67
C ILE A 87 -3.52 -15.53 -15.22
N VAL A 88 -4.82 -15.57 -14.95
CA VAL A 88 -5.71 -16.65 -15.41
C VAL A 88 -5.80 -16.68 -16.93
N ALA A 89 -5.89 -15.52 -17.59
CA ALA A 89 -5.94 -15.42 -19.04
C ALA A 89 -4.66 -15.92 -19.74
N THR A 90 -3.51 -15.73 -19.11
CA THR A 90 -2.19 -16.06 -19.69
C THR A 90 -1.68 -17.44 -19.26
N TYR A 91 -1.81 -17.79 -17.98
CA TYR A 91 -1.19 -18.97 -17.36
C TYR A 91 -2.21 -19.99 -16.82
N GLY A 92 -3.51 -19.70 -16.97
CA GLY A 92 -4.57 -20.58 -16.48
C GLY A 92 -4.65 -20.67 -14.94
N ARG A 93 -5.38 -21.65 -14.46
CA ARG A 93 -5.59 -21.86 -13.00
C ARG A 93 -4.32 -22.28 -12.27
N ASP A 94 -3.51 -23.17 -12.86
CA ASP A 94 -2.27 -23.62 -12.24
C ASP A 94 -1.29 -22.45 -12.04
N GLY A 95 -1.18 -21.54 -13.02
CA GLY A 95 -0.42 -20.31 -12.89
C GLY A 95 -0.90 -19.42 -11.74
N LEU A 96 -2.21 -19.30 -11.55
CA LEU A 96 -2.78 -18.53 -10.44
C LEU A 96 -2.44 -19.17 -9.09
N VAL A 97 -2.55 -20.49 -8.96
CA VAL A 97 -2.19 -21.21 -7.73
C VAL A 97 -0.72 -20.99 -7.39
N VAL A 98 0.17 -21.15 -8.38
CA VAL A 98 1.61 -20.94 -8.20
C VAL A 98 1.90 -19.49 -7.78
N ALA A 99 1.34 -18.50 -8.46
CA ALA A 99 1.53 -17.09 -8.12
C ALA A 99 1.03 -16.77 -6.70
N THR A 100 -0.11 -17.35 -6.30
CA THR A 100 -0.69 -17.16 -4.95
C THR A 100 0.20 -17.76 -3.87
N ILE A 101 0.73 -18.96 -4.08
CA ILE A 101 1.66 -19.62 -3.16
C ILE A 101 2.97 -18.83 -3.07
N MET A 102 3.54 -18.41 -4.20
CA MET A 102 4.75 -17.58 -4.23
C MET A 102 4.56 -16.26 -3.49
N ALA A 103 3.43 -15.58 -3.70
CA ALA A 103 3.09 -14.36 -2.97
C ALA A 103 2.98 -14.63 -1.45
N GLY A 104 2.37 -15.73 -1.06
CA GLY A 104 2.29 -16.15 0.34
C GLY A 104 3.66 -16.39 0.97
N ILE A 105 4.59 -17.05 0.25
CA ILE A 105 5.97 -17.24 0.71
C ILE A 105 6.69 -15.90 0.85
N MET A 106 6.54 -14.99 -0.11
CA MET A 106 7.13 -13.65 -0.05
C MET A 106 6.61 -12.86 1.16
N LEU A 107 5.31 -12.93 1.46
CA LEU A 107 4.71 -12.29 2.65
C LEU A 107 5.28 -12.87 3.96
N ILE A 108 5.47 -14.19 4.06
CA ILE A 108 6.12 -14.81 5.23
C ILE A 108 7.56 -14.29 5.39
N ILE A 109 8.32 -14.25 4.30
CA ILE A 109 9.67 -13.71 4.29
C ILE A 109 9.65 -12.25 4.74
N MET A 110 8.77 -11.42 4.20
CA MET A 110 8.64 -10.02 4.61
C MET A 110 8.31 -9.88 6.10
N GLY A 111 7.42 -10.70 6.63
CA GLY A 111 7.08 -10.71 8.06
C GLY A 111 8.25 -11.16 8.93
N ALA A 112 8.95 -12.23 8.54
CA ALA A 112 10.11 -12.78 9.26
C ALA A 112 11.30 -11.79 9.30
N PHE A 113 11.54 -11.04 8.23
CA PHE A 113 12.56 -9.99 8.15
C PHE A 113 12.10 -8.63 8.69
N HIS A 114 10.95 -8.56 9.38
CA HIS A 114 10.43 -7.35 10.01
C HIS A 114 10.08 -6.21 9.03
N PHE A 115 9.71 -6.55 7.80
CA PHE A 115 9.32 -5.57 6.78
C PHE A 115 7.93 -4.98 6.97
N GLY A 116 7.16 -5.41 7.99
CA GLY A 116 5.88 -4.83 8.33
C GLY A 116 5.93 -3.31 8.62
N SER A 117 7.09 -2.81 9.05
CA SER A 117 7.30 -1.38 9.24
C SER A 117 7.57 -0.61 7.94
N LEU A 118 7.96 -1.28 6.84
CA LEU A 118 8.30 -0.63 5.56
C LEU A 118 7.09 -0.06 4.84
N ILE A 119 5.91 -0.56 5.12
CA ILE A 119 4.67 -0.05 4.50
C ILE A 119 4.42 1.44 4.78
N LYS A 120 4.90 1.96 5.92
CA LYS A 120 4.83 3.41 6.21
C LYS A 120 5.61 4.26 5.20
N TYR A 121 6.53 3.67 4.44
CA TYR A 121 7.32 4.38 3.43
C TYR A 121 6.66 4.40 2.04
N ILE A 122 5.50 3.76 1.87
CA ILE A 122 4.73 3.86 0.64
C ILE A 122 3.94 5.17 0.67
N PRO A 123 4.21 6.10 -0.25
CA PRO A 123 3.52 7.39 -0.28
C PRO A 123 2.01 7.25 -0.50
N TYR A 124 1.24 8.08 0.21
CA TYR A 124 -0.22 8.13 0.08
C TYR A 124 -0.69 8.41 -1.37
N THR A 125 0.10 9.15 -2.15
CA THR A 125 -0.16 9.42 -3.55
C THR A 125 -0.18 8.17 -4.43
N ILE A 126 0.70 7.18 -4.13
CA ILE A 126 0.71 5.89 -4.83
C ILE A 126 -0.56 5.12 -4.48
N THR A 127 -0.88 4.98 -3.20
CA THR A 127 -2.06 4.23 -2.76
C THR A 127 -3.36 4.83 -3.31
N THR A 128 -3.51 6.14 -3.30
CA THR A 128 -4.67 6.83 -3.88
C THR A 128 -4.73 6.66 -5.40
N GLY A 129 -3.59 6.81 -6.09
CA GLY A 129 -3.51 6.67 -7.55
C GLY A 129 -3.91 5.27 -8.02
N PHE A 130 -3.31 4.21 -7.44
CA PHE A 130 -3.65 2.85 -7.85
C PHE A 130 -5.07 2.45 -7.43
N THR A 131 -5.56 2.86 -6.25
CA THR A 131 -6.92 2.52 -5.81
C THR A 131 -7.97 3.11 -6.75
N CYS A 132 -7.82 4.37 -7.16
CA CYS A 132 -8.68 4.97 -8.17
C CYS A 132 -8.53 4.28 -9.54
N GLY A 133 -7.31 3.90 -9.94
CA GLY A 133 -7.08 3.16 -11.17
C GLY A 133 -7.74 1.77 -11.17
N ILE A 134 -7.60 1.01 -10.07
CA ILE A 134 -8.30 -0.27 -9.89
C ILE A 134 -9.82 -0.09 -9.96
N ALA A 135 -10.35 0.95 -9.33
CA ALA A 135 -11.79 1.21 -9.36
C ALA A 135 -12.30 1.43 -10.80
N VAL A 136 -11.56 2.18 -11.63
CA VAL A 136 -11.90 2.39 -13.05
C VAL A 136 -11.84 1.09 -13.84
N THR A 137 -10.79 0.29 -13.66
CA THR A 137 -10.63 -0.98 -14.38
C THR A 137 -11.64 -2.03 -13.94
N LEU A 138 -11.96 -2.08 -12.62
CA LEU A 138 -13.01 -2.94 -12.08
C LEU A 138 -14.38 -2.53 -12.64
N PHE A 139 -14.71 -1.23 -12.64
CA PHE A 139 -15.94 -0.68 -13.19
C PHE A 139 -16.09 -1.09 -14.67
N ALA A 140 -15.07 -0.85 -15.48
CA ALA A 140 -15.07 -1.23 -16.89
C ALA A 140 -15.25 -2.75 -17.07
N GLY A 141 -14.62 -3.57 -16.21
CA GLY A 141 -14.75 -5.02 -16.25
C GLY A 141 -16.18 -5.53 -16.06
N GLN A 142 -17.04 -4.77 -15.38
CA GLN A 142 -18.43 -5.18 -15.08
C GLN A 142 -19.42 -4.79 -16.19
N LEU A 143 -19.04 -3.94 -17.14
CA LEU A 143 -19.97 -3.43 -18.15
C LEU A 143 -20.55 -4.52 -19.05
N LYS A 144 -19.78 -5.58 -19.36
CA LYS A 144 -20.29 -6.72 -20.14
C LYS A 144 -21.51 -7.34 -19.50
N ASP A 145 -21.38 -7.77 -18.23
CA ASP A 145 -22.44 -8.49 -17.53
C ASP A 145 -23.57 -7.57 -17.09
N PHE A 146 -23.26 -6.31 -16.77
CA PHE A 146 -24.26 -5.31 -16.42
C PHE A 146 -25.17 -4.95 -17.60
N LEU A 147 -24.61 -4.77 -18.79
CA LEU A 147 -25.35 -4.50 -20.02
C LEU A 147 -25.87 -5.78 -20.69
N GLY A 148 -25.46 -6.96 -20.23
CA GLY A 148 -25.83 -8.26 -20.80
C GLY A 148 -25.29 -8.44 -22.23
N LEU A 149 -24.07 -7.96 -22.52
CA LEU A 149 -23.46 -8.05 -23.85
C LEU A 149 -23.07 -9.50 -24.20
N SER A 150 -23.32 -9.88 -25.44
CA SER A 150 -22.96 -11.20 -25.99
C SER A 150 -21.54 -11.16 -26.56
N ILE A 151 -20.52 -11.33 -25.69
CA ILE A 151 -19.11 -11.36 -26.06
C ILE A 151 -18.50 -12.66 -25.55
N GLU A 152 -17.99 -13.50 -26.44
CA GLU A 152 -17.41 -14.80 -26.07
C GLU A 152 -16.12 -14.63 -25.22
N LYS A 153 -15.20 -13.82 -25.69
CA LYS A 153 -13.91 -13.58 -25.00
C LYS A 153 -13.63 -12.09 -24.88
N VAL A 154 -13.58 -11.60 -23.64
CA VAL A 154 -13.25 -10.22 -23.32
C VAL A 154 -11.73 -10.09 -23.26
N PRO A 155 -11.12 -9.08 -23.93
CA PRO A 155 -9.69 -8.80 -23.81
C PRO A 155 -9.31 -8.47 -22.35
N SER A 156 -8.09 -8.84 -21.94
CA SER A 156 -7.56 -8.51 -20.62
C SER A 156 -7.19 -7.03 -20.48
N GLU A 157 -6.64 -6.45 -21.55
CA GLU A 157 -6.19 -5.07 -21.58
C GLU A 157 -7.35 -4.08 -21.64
N PHE A 158 -7.19 -2.92 -20.97
CA PHE A 158 -8.27 -1.94 -20.77
C PHE A 158 -8.81 -1.34 -22.07
N ILE A 159 -7.92 -0.87 -22.97
CA ILE A 159 -8.34 -0.20 -24.21
C ILE A 159 -9.00 -1.18 -25.21
N PRO A 160 -8.42 -2.36 -25.51
CA PRO A 160 -9.08 -3.38 -26.32
C PRO A 160 -10.42 -3.85 -25.72
N LYS A 161 -10.51 -3.94 -24.38
CA LYS A 161 -11.75 -4.28 -23.68
C LYS A 161 -12.86 -3.28 -23.97
N LEU A 162 -12.59 -1.99 -23.86
CA LEU A 162 -13.59 -0.96 -24.19
C LEU A 162 -13.96 -1.00 -25.67
N GLY A 163 -12.99 -1.23 -26.57
CA GLY A 163 -13.24 -1.44 -28.00
C GLY A 163 -14.23 -2.57 -28.26
N SER A 164 -14.01 -3.74 -27.61
CA SER A 164 -14.91 -4.89 -27.75
C SER A 164 -16.33 -4.62 -27.25
N TYR A 165 -16.49 -3.75 -26.25
CA TYR A 165 -17.83 -3.36 -25.76
C TYR A 165 -18.55 -2.44 -26.76
N ILE A 166 -17.83 -1.49 -27.37
CA ILE A 166 -18.39 -0.60 -28.38
C ILE A 166 -18.81 -1.39 -29.63
N GLU A 167 -18.00 -2.32 -30.08
CA GLU A 167 -18.31 -3.18 -31.24
C GLU A 167 -19.55 -4.05 -31.02
N ASN A 168 -19.77 -4.50 -29.77
CA ASN A 168 -20.90 -5.38 -29.42
C ASN A 168 -22.04 -4.63 -28.72
N ILE A 169 -22.09 -3.29 -28.78
CA ILE A 169 -23.11 -2.49 -28.08
C ILE A 169 -24.53 -2.80 -28.56
N SER A 170 -24.69 -3.23 -29.81
CA SER A 170 -25.97 -3.63 -30.38
C SER A 170 -26.57 -4.91 -29.75
N THR A 171 -25.76 -5.68 -28.99
CA THR A 171 -26.22 -6.90 -28.32
C THR A 171 -26.73 -6.65 -26.90
N ILE A 172 -26.97 -5.40 -26.49
CA ILE A 172 -27.47 -5.04 -25.15
C ILE A 172 -28.76 -5.82 -24.84
N ASN A 173 -28.77 -6.46 -23.68
CA ASN A 173 -29.98 -7.06 -23.12
C ASN A 173 -30.66 -6.06 -22.17
N PHE A 174 -31.75 -5.42 -22.63
CA PHE A 174 -32.47 -4.44 -21.83
C PHE A 174 -33.04 -5.02 -20.53
N THR A 175 -33.42 -6.30 -20.51
CA THR A 175 -33.88 -6.97 -19.29
C THR A 175 -32.76 -7.07 -18.27
N ALA A 176 -31.54 -7.43 -18.69
CA ALA A 176 -30.37 -7.45 -17.83
C ALA A 176 -30.06 -6.06 -17.27
N LEU A 177 -30.08 -5.03 -18.14
CA LEU A 177 -29.86 -3.65 -17.74
C LEU A 177 -30.87 -3.17 -16.69
N LEU A 178 -32.18 -3.48 -16.86
CA LEU A 178 -33.23 -3.10 -15.89
C LEU A 178 -33.05 -3.81 -14.55
N ILE A 179 -32.71 -5.11 -14.55
CA ILE A 179 -32.44 -5.86 -13.33
C ILE A 179 -31.19 -5.32 -12.62
N GLY A 180 -30.12 -5.02 -13.37
CA GLY A 180 -28.91 -4.40 -12.82
C GLY A 180 -29.17 -3.01 -12.23
N ALA A 181 -29.93 -2.16 -12.93
CA ALA A 181 -30.33 -0.84 -12.44
C ALA A 181 -31.18 -0.96 -11.16
N LEU A 182 -32.13 -1.88 -11.12
CA LEU A 182 -32.93 -2.17 -9.91
C LEU A 182 -32.03 -2.59 -8.74
N ALA A 183 -31.02 -3.45 -8.98
CA ALA A 183 -30.08 -3.84 -7.96
C ALA A 183 -29.29 -2.64 -7.40
N ILE A 184 -28.82 -1.74 -8.26
CA ILE A 184 -28.14 -0.50 -7.82
C ILE A 184 -29.10 0.36 -6.97
N VAL A 185 -30.35 0.57 -7.41
CA VAL A 185 -31.33 1.36 -6.65
C VAL A 185 -31.56 0.75 -5.27
N ILE A 186 -31.75 -0.57 -5.18
CA ILE A 186 -31.89 -1.24 -3.89
C ILE A 186 -30.67 -0.98 -3.01
N MET A 187 -29.44 -1.14 -3.51
CA MET A 187 -28.22 -0.94 -2.74
C MET A 187 -28.04 0.50 -2.26
N LEU A 188 -28.49 1.49 -3.00
CA LEU A 188 -28.40 2.91 -2.62
C LEU A 188 -29.50 3.34 -1.64
N VAL A 189 -30.69 2.75 -1.74
CA VAL A 189 -31.85 3.12 -0.91
C VAL A 189 -31.87 2.32 0.40
N TRP A 190 -31.51 1.04 0.37
CA TRP A 190 -31.63 0.15 1.51
C TRP A 190 -30.91 0.63 2.78
N PRO A 191 -29.69 1.19 2.73
CA PRO A 191 -29.01 1.71 3.92
C PRO A 191 -29.78 2.84 4.64
N LYS A 192 -30.68 3.53 3.94
CA LYS A 192 -31.56 4.54 4.55
C LYS A 192 -32.72 3.94 5.36
N ILE A 193 -33.02 2.65 5.13
CA ILE A 193 -34.08 1.91 5.83
C ILE A 193 -33.50 1.16 7.02
N THR A 194 -32.39 0.43 6.81
CA THR A 194 -31.70 -0.32 7.87
C THR A 194 -30.25 -0.61 7.51
N ASP A 195 -29.37 -0.45 8.50
CA ASP A 195 -27.94 -0.78 8.40
C ASP A 195 -27.65 -2.22 8.85
N LYS A 196 -28.67 -2.95 9.37
CA LYS A 196 -28.48 -4.31 9.91
C LYS A 196 -28.32 -5.37 8.84
N ILE A 197 -28.92 -5.16 7.67
CA ILE A 197 -28.89 -6.10 6.54
C ILE A 197 -28.21 -5.42 5.36
N PRO A 198 -27.17 -6.04 4.77
CA PRO A 198 -26.48 -5.45 3.62
C PRO A 198 -27.40 -5.25 2.41
N GLY A 199 -27.38 -4.05 1.82
CA GLY A 199 -28.18 -3.76 0.62
C GLY A 199 -27.83 -4.68 -0.57
N SER A 200 -26.59 -5.14 -0.68
CA SER A 200 -26.18 -6.11 -1.71
C SER A 200 -26.88 -7.48 -1.57
N LEU A 201 -27.04 -7.97 -0.34
CA LEU A 201 -27.76 -9.21 -0.09
C LEU A 201 -29.23 -9.07 -0.48
N VAL A 202 -29.86 -7.97 -0.08
CA VAL A 202 -31.28 -7.70 -0.42
C VAL A 202 -31.46 -7.57 -1.93
N ALA A 203 -30.55 -6.86 -2.60
CA ALA A 203 -30.54 -6.74 -4.06
C ALA A 203 -30.49 -8.11 -4.74
N ILE A 204 -29.60 -9.00 -4.29
CA ILE A 204 -29.49 -10.37 -4.83
C ILE A 204 -30.78 -11.15 -4.61
N ILE A 205 -31.35 -11.17 -3.40
CA ILE A 205 -32.57 -11.91 -3.11
C ILE A 205 -33.74 -11.40 -3.95
N VAL A 206 -33.95 -10.10 -3.98
CA VAL A 206 -35.06 -9.48 -4.70
C VAL A 206 -34.96 -9.69 -6.21
N THR A 207 -33.80 -9.41 -6.79
CA THR A 207 -33.62 -9.56 -8.25
C THR A 207 -33.66 -11.02 -8.68
N THR A 208 -33.09 -11.95 -7.90
CA THR A 208 -33.19 -13.39 -8.17
C THR A 208 -34.63 -13.86 -8.12
N ALA A 209 -35.41 -13.42 -7.12
CA ALA A 209 -36.82 -13.74 -7.02
C ALA A 209 -37.61 -13.22 -8.23
N ILE A 210 -37.38 -11.96 -8.63
CA ILE A 210 -38.02 -11.35 -9.81
C ILE A 210 -37.71 -12.16 -11.07
N VAL A 211 -36.42 -12.42 -11.33
CA VAL A 211 -35.99 -13.16 -12.52
C VAL A 211 -36.64 -14.56 -12.56
N LYS A 212 -36.70 -15.26 -11.42
CA LYS A 212 -37.29 -16.61 -11.33
C LYS A 212 -38.81 -16.58 -11.49
N ILE A 213 -39.53 -15.69 -10.81
CA ILE A 213 -40.99 -15.59 -10.84
C ILE A 213 -41.51 -15.21 -12.22
N PHE A 214 -40.87 -14.22 -12.85
CA PHE A 214 -41.29 -13.73 -14.17
C PHE A 214 -40.63 -14.46 -15.34
N GLY A 215 -39.76 -15.44 -15.11
CA GLY A 215 -39.09 -16.21 -16.16
C GLY A 215 -38.23 -15.36 -17.10
N LEU A 216 -37.59 -14.31 -16.58
CA LEU A 216 -36.86 -13.33 -17.38
C LEU A 216 -35.57 -13.93 -17.98
N GLN A 217 -35.34 -13.65 -19.26
CA GLN A 217 -34.18 -14.16 -20.00
C GLN A 217 -32.92 -13.32 -19.71
N VAL A 218 -32.24 -13.66 -18.64
CA VAL A 218 -30.96 -13.09 -18.22
C VAL A 218 -29.99 -14.19 -17.86
N ASN A 219 -28.69 -13.95 -18.07
CA ASN A 219 -27.66 -14.87 -17.67
C ASN A 219 -27.61 -14.97 -16.13
N THR A 220 -27.62 -16.20 -15.62
CA THR A 220 -27.43 -16.51 -14.20
C THR A 220 -26.08 -17.20 -14.00
N ILE A 221 -25.61 -17.30 -12.75
CA ILE A 221 -24.38 -18.04 -12.46
C ILE A 221 -24.47 -19.48 -13.01
N GLY A 222 -25.58 -20.16 -12.78
CA GLY A 222 -25.79 -21.52 -13.27
C GLY A 222 -25.83 -21.63 -14.80
N SER A 223 -26.34 -20.62 -15.52
CA SER A 223 -26.32 -20.65 -17.00
C SER A 223 -24.91 -20.47 -17.58
N VAL A 224 -24.00 -19.80 -16.84
CA VAL A 224 -22.63 -19.50 -17.29
C VAL A 224 -21.64 -20.55 -16.79
N PHE A 225 -21.74 -20.98 -15.54
CA PHE A 225 -20.76 -21.87 -14.90
C PHE A 225 -21.26 -23.32 -14.72
N GLY A 226 -22.52 -23.59 -15.02
CA GLY A 226 -23.13 -24.90 -14.83
C GLY A 226 -23.49 -25.20 -13.36
N GLU A 227 -23.41 -26.46 -12.97
CA GLU A 227 -23.64 -26.88 -11.60
C GLU A 227 -22.52 -26.43 -10.67
N LEU A 228 -22.88 -25.72 -9.60
CA LEU A 228 -21.93 -25.24 -8.61
C LEU A 228 -21.64 -26.31 -7.56
N SER A 229 -20.37 -26.52 -7.28
CA SER A 229 -19.95 -27.46 -6.25
C SER A 229 -20.26 -26.93 -4.85
N SER A 230 -21.02 -27.71 -4.07
CA SER A 230 -21.23 -27.48 -2.63
C SER A 230 -20.23 -28.24 -1.75
N SER A 231 -19.22 -28.88 -2.37
CA SER A 231 -18.20 -29.62 -1.63
C SER A 231 -17.18 -28.68 -0.98
N PHE A 232 -16.65 -29.10 0.18
CA PHE A 232 -15.51 -28.41 0.80
C PHE A 232 -14.31 -28.45 -0.14
N PRO A 233 -13.49 -27.37 -0.19
CA PRO A 233 -12.34 -27.31 -1.09
C PRO A 233 -11.37 -28.47 -0.85
N LYS A 234 -10.93 -29.10 -1.95
CA LYS A 234 -9.99 -30.22 -1.90
C LYS A 234 -8.57 -29.67 -2.01
N PHE A 235 -7.66 -30.29 -1.26
CA PHE A 235 -6.25 -30.01 -1.39
C PHE A 235 -5.74 -30.48 -2.75
N THR A 236 -5.13 -29.58 -3.51
CA THR A 236 -4.56 -29.85 -4.83
C THR A 236 -3.18 -29.24 -4.96
N LEU A 237 -2.25 -30.03 -5.50
CA LEU A 237 -0.92 -29.51 -5.85
C LEU A 237 -0.94 -29.06 -7.31
N PRO A 238 -0.46 -27.84 -7.61
CA PRO A 238 -0.36 -27.37 -8.98
C PRO A 238 0.75 -28.10 -9.75
N ASN A 239 0.59 -28.18 -11.07
CA ASN A 239 1.68 -28.60 -11.95
C ASN A 239 2.68 -27.45 -12.09
N VAL A 240 3.81 -27.54 -11.42
CA VAL A 240 4.82 -26.47 -11.37
C VAL A 240 5.93 -26.77 -12.35
N THR A 241 6.20 -25.84 -13.28
CA THR A 241 7.40 -25.86 -14.12
C THR A 241 8.33 -24.70 -13.74
N PHE A 242 9.64 -24.89 -13.92
CA PHE A 242 10.61 -23.85 -13.60
C PHE A 242 10.38 -22.56 -14.40
N ASP A 243 10.02 -22.69 -15.67
CA ASP A 243 9.72 -21.54 -16.53
C ASP A 243 8.48 -20.78 -16.05
N MET A 244 7.44 -21.48 -15.59
CA MET A 244 6.24 -20.86 -15.00
C MET A 244 6.61 -20.09 -13.73
N VAL A 245 7.42 -20.66 -12.84
CA VAL A 245 7.88 -19.96 -11.63
C VAL A 245 8.63 -18.68 -12.00
N LYS A 246 9.56 -18.74 -12.96
CA LYS A 246 10.34 -17.58 -13.41
C LYS A 246 9.45 -16.45 -13.95
N GLN A 247 8.45 -16.80 -14.76
CA GLN A 247 7.53 -15.81 -15.33
C GLN A 247 6.56 -15.21 -14.31
N LEU A 248 6.21 -15.97 -13.27
CA LEU A 248 5.27 -15.55 -12.24
C LEU A 248 5.92 -14.80 -11.06
N VAL A 249 7.25 -14.60 -11.03
CA VAL A 249 7.92 -13.86 -9.95
C VAL A 249 7.38 -12.44 -9.82
N SER A 250 7.27 -11.68 -10.92
CA SER A 250 6.79 -10.30 -10.91
C SER A 250 5.30 -10.21 -10.53
N PRO A 251 4.38 -10.98 -11.12
CA PRO A 251 2.99 -11.03 -10.66
C PRO A 251 2.84 -11.43 -9.19
N ALA A 252 3.59 -12.44 -8.72
CA ALA A 252 3.55 -12.90 -7.34
C ALA A 252 4.07 -11.83 -6.36
N PHE A 253 5.13 -11.12 -6.73
CA PHE A 253 5.66 -10.00 -5.96
C PHE A 253 4.63 -8.88 -5.83
N THR A 254 3.94 -8.55 -6.90
CA THR A 254 2.87 -7.54 -6.87
C THR A 254 1.71 -7.96 -5.99
N ILE A 255 1.27 -9.22 -6.06
CA ILE A 255 0.25 -9.76 -5.15
C ILE A 255 0.74 -9.64 -3.70
N ALA A 256 1.99 -9.99 -3.40
CA ALA A 256 2.54 -9.90 -2.05
C ALA A 256 2.59 -8.46 -1.51
N ILE A 257 3.09 -7.52 -2.30
CA ILE A 257 3.13 -6.10 -1.92
C ILE A 257 1.72 -5.55 -1.71
N LEU A 258 0.81 -5.82 -2.63
CA LEU A 258 -0.57 -5.35 -2.55
C LEU A 258 -1.31 -5.96 -1.35
N ALA A 259 -1.15 -7.27 -1.12
CA ALA A 259 -1.69 -7.94 0.06
C ALA A 259 -1.13 -7.35 1.37
N GLY A 260 0.17 -7.10 1.41
CA GLY A 260 0.83 -6.47 2.55
C GLY A 260 0.28 -5.06 2.81
N ILE A 261 0.20 -4.21 1.78
CA ILE A 261 -0.33 -2.84 1.88
C ILE A 261 -1.78 -2.85 2.39
N GLU A 262 -2.67 -3.57 1.72
CA GLU A 262 -4.09 -3.58 2.07
C GLU A 262 -4.33 -4.15 3.47
N SER A 263 -3.67 -5.25 3.83
CA SER A 263 -3.87 -5.87 5.14
C SER A 263 -3.38 -4.97 6.28
N LEU A 264 -2.22 -4.33 6.12
CA LEU A 264 -1.69 -3.44 7.15
C LEU A 264 -2.46 -2.12 7.22
N LEU A 265 -2.94 -1.57 6.09
CA LEU A 265 -3.86 -0.44 6.10
C LEU A 265 -5.18 -0.79 6.80
N SER A 266 -5.75 -1.96 6.50
CA SER A 266 -6.95 -2.47 7.17
C SER A 266 -6.73 -2.62 8.68
N ALA A 267 -5.58 -3.13 9.11
CA ALA A 267 -5.22 -3.28 10.51
C ALA A 267 -5.06 -1.93 11.21
N VAL A 268 -4.40 -0.94 10.56
CA VAL A 268 -4.26 0.43 11.10
C VAL A 268 -5.62 1.10 11.29
N VAL A 269 -6.52 0.99 10.29
CA VAL A 269 -7.88 1.54 10.40
C VAL A 269 -8.64 0.88 11.54
N ALA A 270 -8.52 -0.44 11.68
CA ALA A 270 -9.16 -1.19 12.75
C ALA A 270 -8.62 -0.82 14.13
N ASP A 271 -7.30 -0.64 14.27
CA ASP A 271 -6.66 -0.19 15.50
C ASP A 271 -7.24 1.15 15.99
N GLY A 272 -7.42 2.11 15.05
CA GLY A 272 -8.07 3.38 15.36
C GLY A 272 -9.52 3.23 15.85
N MET A 273 -10.25 2.21 15.36
CA MET A 273 -11.64 1.95 15.75
C MET A 273 -11.76 1.28 17.13
N ILE A 274 -10.76 0.48 17.55
CA ILE A 274 -10.80 -0.28 18.82
C ILE A 274 -9.80 0.22 19.85
N ASN A 275 -9.01 1.24 19.54
CA ASN A 275 -7.93 1.80 20.36
C ASN A 275 -6.94 0.72 20.84
N ASP A 276 -6.43 -0.05 19.89
CA ASP A 276 -5.38 -1.07 20.10
C ASP A 276 -4.26 -0.88 19.08
N THR A 277 -3.27 -1.76 19.09
CA THR A 277 -2.18 -1.82 18.12
C THR A 277 -2.02 -3.25 17.62
N HIS A 278 -1.96 -3.40 16.29
CA HIS A 278 -1.67 -4.69 15.67
C HIS A 278 -0.17 -4.99 15.64
N ASN A 279 0.17 -6.24 15.39
CA ASN A 279 1.53 -6.68 15.13
C ASN A 279 1.72 -6.85 13.62
N SER A 280 2.31 -5.85 12.96
CA SER A 280 2.46 -5.81 11.50
C SER A 280 3.23 -7.02 10.94
N ASN A 281 4.26 -7.52 11.64
CA ASN A 281 5.06 -8.65 11.17
C ASN A 281 4.29 -9.97 11.28
N ALA A 282 3.59 -10.19 12.40
CA ALA A 282 2.70 -11.35 12.55
C ALA A 282 1.54 -11.29 11.55
N GLU A 283 1.02 -10.10 11.24
CA GLU A 283 -0.03 -9.92 10.24
C GLU A 283 0.44 -10.37 8.85
N LEU A 284 1.64 -9.95 8.42
CA LEU A 284 2.22 -10.41 7.14
C LEU A 284 2.42 -11.92 7.10
N VAL A 285 2.87 -12.54 8.19
CA VAL A 285 3.01 -14.01 8.27
C VAL A 285 1.63 -14.69 8.16
N GLY A 286 0.61 -14.18 8.87
CA GLY A 286 -0.76 -14.69 8.79
C GLY A 286 -1.34 -14.58 7.38
N GLN A 287 -1.14 -13.44 6.72
CA GLN A 287 -1.52 -13.20 5.33
C GLN A 287 -0.78 -14.15 4.37
N GLY A 288 0.51 -14.39 4.61
CA GLY A 288 1.32 -15.31 3.83
C GLY A 288 0.82 -16.76 3.94
N LEU A 289 0.57 -17.23 5.16
CA LEU A 289 -0.04 -18.55 5.38
C LEU A 289 -1.42 -18.64 4.74
N GLY A 290 -2.26 -17.61 4.90
CA GLY A 290 -3.57 -17.53 4.27
C GLY A 290 -3.50 -17.70 2.76
N ASN A 291 -2.56 -17.03 2.09
CA ASN A 291 -2.38 -17.13 0.63
C ASN A 291 -1.84 -18.49 0.20
N ILE A 292 -0.87 -19.08 0.90
CA ILE A 292 -0.36 -20.43 0.58
C ILE A 292 -1.51 -21.44 0.64
N PHE A 293 -2.25 -21.46 1.74
CA PHE A 293 -3.34 -22.41 1.89
C PHE A 293 -4.53 -22.08 0.97
N SER A 294 -4.83 -20.82 0.69
CA SER A 294 -5.81 -20.45 -0.34
C SER A 294 -5.48 -21.09 -1.69
N GLY A 295 -4.24 -20.92 -2.16
CA GLY A 295 -3.80 -21.53 -3.41
C GLY A 295 -3.89 -23.05 -3.41
N LEU A 296 -3.41 -23.72 -2.34
CA LEU A 296 -3.43 -25.18 -2.21
C LEU A 296 -4.86 -25.76 -2.15
N PHE A 297 -5.84 -25.00 -1.71
CA PHE A 297 -7.24 -25.40 -1.66
C PHE A 297 -8.09 -24.80 -2.81
N GLY A 298 -7.44 -24.35 -3.88
CA GLY A 298 -8.09 -23.88 -5.09
C GLY A 298 -8.78 -22.52 -4.97
N GLY A 299 -8.39 -21.72 -3.97
CA GLY A 299 -8.81 -20.33 -3.85
C GLY A 299 -7.95 -19.37 -4.67
N ILE A 300 -8.24 -18.08 -4.53
CA ILE A 300 -7.52 -16.97 -5.14
C ILE A 300 -6.73 -16.18 -4.10
N PRO A 301 -5.86 -15.23 -4.48
CA PRO A 301 -5.17 -14.37 -3.54
C PRO A 301 -6.11 -13.64 -2.57
N ALA A 302 -5.67 -13.53 -1.32
CA ALA A 302 -6.41 -12.94 -0.21
C ALA A 302 -5.60 -11.85 0.48
N THR A 303 -6.33 -10.93 1.11
CA THR A 303 -5.77 -9.93 2.02
C THR A 303 -6.78 -9.55 3.10
N GLY A 304 -6.38 -8.71 4.05
CA GLY A 304 -7.29 -8.11 5.02
C GLY A 304 -8.24 -7.12 4.33
N ALA A 305 -9.53 -7.32 4.51
CA ALA A 305 -10.56 -6.51 3.87
C ALA A 305 -11.03 -5.37 4.79
N ILE A 306 -10.70 -4.11 4.46
CA ILE A 306 -11.02 -2.92 5.28
C ILE A 306 -12.52 -2.86 5.63
N ALA A 307 -13.40 -2.97 4.62
CA ALA A 307 -14.83 -2.86 4.82
C ALA A 307 -15.41 -3.97 5.70
N ARG A 308 -14.95 -5.23 5.53
CA ARG A 308 -15.37 -6.38 6.35
C ARG A 308 -14.84 -6.27 7.77
N THR A 309 -13.58 -5.82 7.93
CA THR A 309 -12.95 -5.58 9.23
C THR A 309 -13.68 -4.46 10.00
N ALA A 310 -14.02 -3.37 9.32
CA ALA A 310 -14.82 -2.30 9.91
C ALA A 310 -16.24 -2.78 10.29
N ALA A 311 -16.87 -3.61 9.46
CA ALA A 311 -18.16 -4.22 9.78
C ALA A 311 -18.05 -5.14 11.01
N ASN A 312 -16.99 -5.93 11.13
CA ASN A 312 -16.71 -6.76 12.30
C ASN A 312 -16.66 -5.90 13.57
N VAL A 313 -15.88 -4.83 13.55
CA VAL A 313 -15.73 -3.92 14.70
C VAL A 313 -17.05 -3.25 15.09
N ARG A 314 -17.82 -2.75 14.10
CA ARG A 314 -19.13 -2.09 14.32
C ARG A 314 -20.17 -3.05 14.93
N ASN A 315 -20.12 -4.33 14.58
CA ASN A 315 -21.02 -5.37 15.12
C ASN A 315 -20.51 -5.98 16.44
N GLY A 316 -19.46 -5.42 17.05
CA GLY A 316 -18.98 -5.80 18.37
C GLY A 316 -17.89 -6.86 18.40
N GLY A 317 -17.36 -7.28 17.26
CA GLY A 317 -16.20 -8.17 17.17
C GLY A 317 -14.95 -7.48 17.77
N ARG A 318 -14.23 -8.20 18.62
CA ARG A 318 -13.05 -7.70 19.33
C ARG A 318 -11.90 -8.70 19.40
N THR A 319 -12.13 -9.92 18.92
CA THR A 319 -11.09 -10.96 18.90
C THR A 319 -11.09 -11.71 17.58
N PRO A 320 -9.99 -12.43 17.24
CA PRO A 320 -9.90 -13.23 16.03
C PRO A 320 -10.96 -14.36 15.94
N ILE A 321 -11.63 -14.68 17.06
CA ILE A 321 -12.74 -15.65 17.08
C ILE A 321 -13.85 -15.22 16.12
N ALA A 322 -14.15 -13.91 15.99
CA ALA A 322 -15.13 -13.43 15.03
C ALA A 322 -14.74 -13.82 13.59
N GLY A 323 -13.45 -13.75 13.23
CA GLY A 323 -12.94 -14.20 11.93
C GLY A 323 -13.06 -15.72 11.74
N ILE A 324 -12.82 -16.50 12.79
CA ILE A 324 -13.01 -17.97 12.74
C ILE A 324 -14.49 -18.29 12.55
N VAL A 325 -15.40 -17.67 13.30
CA VAL A 325 -16.86 -17.83 13.15
C VAL A 325 -17.32 -17.44 11.74
N HIS A 326 -16.77 -16.35 11.19
CA HIS A 326 -17.01 -15.94 9.81
C HIS A 326 -16.69 -17.08 8.82
N CYS A 327 -15.54 -17.73 8.95
CA CYS A 327 -15.13 -18.84 8.08
C CYS A 327 -16.04 -20.07 8.25
N VAL A 328 -16.40 -20.42 9.48
CA VAL A 328 -17.32 -21.53 9.77
C VAL A 328 -18.71 -21.24 9.17
N THR A 329 -19.21 -20.02 9.34
CA THR A 329 -20.50 -19.61 8.76
C THR A 329 -20.49 -19.68 7.23
N LEU A 330 -19.42 -19.20 6.58
CA LEU A 330 -19.29 -19.32 5.12
C LEU A 330 -19.19 -20.77 4.67
N THR A 331 -18.56 -21.65 5.45
CA THR A 331 -18.51 -23.09 5.15
C THR A 331 -19.92 -23.70 5.20
N ILE A 332 -20.71 -23.35 6.20
CA ILE A 332 -22.12 -23.81 6.29
C ILE A 332 -22.93 -23.31 5.10
N ILE A 333 -22.75 -22.03 4.72
CA ILE A 333 -23.42 -21.45 3.57
C ILE A 333 -22.97 -22.13 2.26
N LEU A 334 -21.69 -22.42 2.08
CA LEU A 334 -21.16 -23.13 0.92
C LEU A 334 -21.86 -24.49 0.75
N VAL A 335 -21.93 -25.27 1.83
CA VAL A 335 -22.49 -26.62 1.78
C VAL A 335 -24.00 -26.60 1.55
N LEU A 336 -24.72 -25.66 2.18
CA LEU A 336 -26.19 -25.66 2.17
C LEU A 336 -26.81 -24.81 1.06
N LEU A 337 -26.20 -23.67 0.72
CA LEU A 337 -26.83 -22.65 -0.13
C LEU A 337 -26.20 -22.51 -1.51
N MET A 338 -25.05 -23.14 -1.81
CA MET A 338 -24.39 -23.01 -3.09
C MET A 338 -25.27 -23.38 -4.30
N PRO A 339 -26.11 -24.42 -4.25
CA PRO A 339 -27.03 -24.70 -5.36
C PRO A 339 -28.02 -23.58 -5.64
N THR A 340 -28.42 -22.81 -4.60
CA THR A 340 -29.33 -21.67 -4.78
C THR A 340 -28.61 -20.46 -5.38
N ALA A 341 -27.30 -20.34 -5.16
CA ALA A 341 -26.48 -19.29 -5.76
C ALA A 341 -26.42 -19.38 -7.30
N ALA A 342 -26.62 -20.57 -7.88
CA ALA A 342 -26.72 -20.77 -9.33
C ALA A 342 -27.84 -19.93 -9.99
N MET A 343 -28.88 -19.57 -9.23
CA MET A 343 -30.01 -18.75 -9.74
C MET A 343 -29.72 -17.24 -9.76
N ILE A 344 -28.64 -16.79 -9.16
CA ILE A 344 -28.33 -15.36 -9.08
C ILE A 344 -28.01 -14.79 -10.47
N PRO A 345 -28.66 -13.69 -10.90
CA PRO A 345 -28.37 -13.06 -12.18
C PRO A 345 -26.95 -12.46 -12.23
N MET A 346 -26.20 -12.68 -13.31
CA MET A 346 -24.87 -12.12 -13.52
C MET A 346 -24.88 -10.58 -13.47
N THR A 347 -25.91 -9.97 -14.02
CA THR A 347 -26.09 -8.50 -14.00
C THR A 347 -26.23 -7.95 -12.58
N THR A 348 -26.83 -8.72 -11.64
CA THR A 348 -26.91 -8.31 -10.23
C THR A 348 -25.55 -8.31 -9.56
N LEU A 349 -24.72 -9.32 -9.83
CA LEU A 349 -23.35 -9.37 -9.32
C LEU A 349 -22.49 -8.25 -9.91
N ALA A 350 -22.66 -7.99 -11.21
CA ALA A 350 -22.01 -6.85 -11.86
C ALA A 350 -22.44 -5.53 -11.21
N ALA A 351 -23.72 -5.33 -10.92
CA ALA A 351 -24.23 -4.15 -10.20
C ALA A 351 -23.62 -4.01 -8.81
N VAL A 352 -23.45 -5.11 -8.06
CA VAL A 352 -22.76 -5.12 -6.77
C VAL A 352 -21.32 -4.61 -6.92
N LEU A 353 -20.58 -5.12 -7.92
CA LEU A 353 -19.19 -4.71 -8.14
C LEU A 353 -19.06 -3.27 -8.70
N LEU A 354 -20.03 -2.78 -9.48
CA LEU A 354 -20.09 -1.37 -9.89
C LEU A 354 -20.21 -0.44 -8.67
N VAL A 355 -21.07 -0.77 -7.72
CA VAL A 355 -21.20 -0.02 -6.45
C VAL A 355 -19.93 -0.13 -5.61
N VAL A 356 -19.32 -1.30 -5.56
CA VAL A 356 -18.03 -1.49 -4.86
C VAL A 356 -16.93 -0.66 -5.50
N ALA A 357 -16.82 -0.64 -6.83
CA ALA A 357 -15.85 0.16 -7.55
C ALA A 357 -16.04 1.66 -7.28
N ALA A 358 -17.28 2.14 -7.30
CA ALA A 358 -17.61 3.54 -6.99
C ALA A 358 -17.23 3.92 -5.54
N ASN A 359 -17.47 3.02 -4.58
CA ASN A 359 -17.13 3.25 -3.17
C ASN A 359 -15.64 3.09 -2.86
N MET A 360 -14.91 2.31 -3.65
CA MET A 360 -13.47 2.11 -3.50
C MET A 360 -12.66 3.29 -4.02
N ALA A 361 -13.17 3.96 -5.06
CA ALA A 361 -12.53 5.13 -5.65
C ALA A 361 -12.64 6.34 -4.71
N ASP A 362 -11.53 6.74 -4.11
CA ASP A 362 -11.46 7.97 -3.32
C ASP A 362 -11.20 9.18 -4.23
N TRP A 363 -12.20 9.49 -5.07
CA TRP A 363 -12.13 10.66 -5.96
C TRP A 363 -11.97 11.98 -5.23
N SER A 364 -12.50 12.08 -4.00
CA SER A 364 -12.36 13.28 -3.19
C SER A 364 -10.90 13.56 -2.86
N SER A 365 -10.20 12.55 -2.34
CA SER A 365 -8.77 12.65 -2.04
C SER A 365 -7.93 12.79 -3.30
N PHE A 366 -8.27 12.09 -4.39
CA PHE A 366 -7.56 12.22 -5.67
C PHE A 366 -7.60 13.65 -6.21
N ILE A 367 -8.81 14.27 -6.29
CA ILE A 367 -8.99 15.63 -6.76
C ILE A 367 -8.34 16.64 -5.79
N HIS A 368 -8.46 16.41 -4.48
CA HIS A 368 -7.82 17.25 -3.49
C HIS A 368 -6.30 17.27 -3.65
N LEU A 369 -5.67 16.09 -3.78
CA LEU A 369 -4.23 15.97 -4.02
C LEU A 369 -3.79 16.65 -5.32
N CYS A 370 -4.55 16.51 -6.42
CA CYS A 370 -4.26 17.22 -7.67
C CYS A 370 -4.25 18.74 -7.51
N LYS A 371 -4.99 19.30 -6.54
CA LYS A 371 -5.10 20.75 -6.32
C LYS A 371 -4.08 21.27 -5.31
N THR A 372 -3.69 20.47 -4.31
CA THR A 372 -2.94 20.94 -3.13
C THR A 372 -1.55 20.35 -2.99
N ALA A 373 -1.28 19.18 -3.59
CA ALA A 373 -0.01 18.52 -3.44
C ALA A 373 1.10 19.19 -4.27
N PRO A 374 2.37 19.03 -3.89
CA PRO A 374 3.50 19.43 -4.72
C PRO A 374 3.48 18.77 -6.10
N LYS A 375 4.00 19.45 -7.12
CA LYS A 375 4.00 18.95 -8.51
C LYS A 375 4.61 17.56 -8.66
N SER A 376 5.65 17.23 -7.87
CA SER A 376 6.26 15.90 -7.83
C SER A 376 5.28 14.83 -7.39
N ASP A 377 4.48 15.11 -6.37
CA ASP A 377 3.53 14.16 -5.79
C ASP A 377 2.30 14.01 -6.71
N ILE A 378 1.88 15.09 -7.38
CA ILE A 378 0.85 15.03 -8.43
C ILE A 378 1.32 14.15 -9.60
N LEU A 379 2.59 14.29 -10.01
CA LEU A 379 3.14 13.45 -11.08
C LEU A 379 3.11 11.96 -10.69
N VAL A 380 3.51 11.60 -9.46
CA VAL A 380 3.44 10.22 -8.96
C VAL A 380 2.00 9.72 -8.95
N LEU A 381 1.06 10.52 -8.42
CA LEU A 381 -0.37 10.19 -8.34
C LEU A 381 -0.95 9.88 -9.73
N VAL A 382 -0.77 10.81 -10.67
CA VAL A 382 -1.33 10.68 -12.03
C VAL A 382 -0.64 9.55 -12.81
N ALA A 383 0.70 9.45 -12.71
CA ALA A 383 1.43 8.36 -13.36
C ALA A 383 0.96 6.99 -12.86
N THR A 384 0.86 6.81 -11.53
CA THR A 384 0.38 5.56 -10.95
C THR A 384 -1.05 5.25 -11.40
N PHE A 385 -1.95 6.24 -11.39
CA PHE A 385 -3.33 6.08 -11.88
C PHE A 385 -3.37 5.64 -13.36
N VAL A 386 -2.69 6.37 -14.24
CA VAL A 386 -2.68 6.09 -15.69
C VAL A 386 -2.06 4.72 -15.98
N LEU A 387 -0.93 4.41 -15.35
CA LEU A 387 -0.28 3.11 -15.54
C LEU A 387 -1.16 1.95 -15.05
N THR A 388 -1.89 2.13 -13.93
CA THR A 388 -2.84 1.11 -13.44
C THR A 388 -3.99 0.86 -14.42
N VAL A 389 -4.48 1.91 -15.08
CA VAL A 389 -5.62 1.80 -16.02
C VAL A 389 -5.19 1.28 -17.39
N VAL A 390 -4.08 1.80 -17.94
CA VAL A 390 -3.71 1.56 -19.34
C VAL A 390 -2.85 0.32 -19.52
N PHE A 391 -1.92 0.06 -18.61
CA PHE A 391 -1.00 -1.07 -18.71
C PHE A 391 -1.43 -2.20 -17.77
N ASP A 392 -0.84 -2.24 -16.59
CA ASP A 392 -1.23 -3.15 -15.53
C ASP A 392 -0.81 -2.62 -14.15
N LEU A 393 -1.35 -3.24 -13.12
CA LEU A 393 -1.08 -2.87 -11.73
C LEU A 393 0.38 -3.12 -11.31
N VAL A 394 1.03 -4.14 -11.88
CA VAL A 394 2.43 -4.51 -11.59
C VAL A 394 3.34 -3.36 -11.96
N VAL A 395 3.26 -2.94 -13.23
CA VAL A 395 4.02 -1.81 -13.77
C VAL A 395 3.72 -0.52 -13.01
N ALA A 396 2.45 -0.28 -12.66
CA ALA A 396 2.05 0.93 -11.94
C ALA A 396 2.72 1.03 -10.56
N ILE A 397 2.77 -0.07 -9.80
CA ILE A 397 3.39 -0.09 -8.47
C ILE A 397 4.92 0.03 -8.59
N GLU A 398 5.55 -0.76 -9.47
CA GLU A 398 7.00 -0.74 -9.66
C GLU A 398 7.49 0.65 -10.06
N VAL A 399 6.91 1.22 -11.12
CA VAL A 399 7.26 2.56 -11.60
C VAL A 399 6.89 3.64 -10.60
N GLY A 400 5.71 3.53 -9.96
CA GLY A 400 5.23 4.50 -8.97
C GLY A 400 6.17 4.61 -7.77
N VAL A 401 6.63 3.48 -7.21
CA VAL A 401 7.55 3.46 -6.07
C VAL A 401 8.92 4.02 -6.46
N VAL A 402 9.46 3.61 -7.61
CA VAL A 402 10.75 4.13 -8.09
C VAL A 402 10.66 5.64 -8.35
N LEU A 403 9.62 6.10 -9.04
CA LEU A 403 9.41 7.52 -9.32
C LEU A 403 9.27 8.33 -8.03
N ALA A 404 8.48 7.85 -7.07
CA ALA A 404 8.32 8.51 -5.77
C ALA A 404 9.65 8.60 -5.01
N ALA A 405 10.45 7.53 -4.99
CA ALA A 405 11.77 7.51 -4.35
C ALA A 405 12.73 8.53 -4.99
N VAL A 406 12.80 8.58 -6.33
CA VAL A 406 13.65 9.52 -7.07
C VAL A 406 13.23 10.97 -6.81
N LEU A 407 11.92 11.25 -6.86
CA LEU A 407 11.41 12.60 -6.60
C LEU A 407 11.55 13.02 -5.13
N PHE A 408 11.45 12.08 -4.20
CA PHE A 408 11.75 12.33 -2.79
C PHE A 408 13.25 12.68 -2.58
N MET A 409 14.16 11.91 -3.20
CA MET A 409 15.61 12.23 -3.15
C MET A 409 15.89 13.60 -3.72
N LYS A 410 15.28 13.96 -4.85
CA LYS A 410 15.41 15.31 -5.42
C LYS A 410 14.92 16.37 -4.44
N ARG A 411 13.74 16.22 -3.85
CA ARG A 411 13.18 17.15 -2.87
C ARG A 411 14.10 17.32 -1.65
N MET A 412 14.66 16.22 -1.14
CA MET A 412 15.61 16.26 -0.04
C MET A 412 16.88 17.03 -0.42
N SER A 413 17.39 16.83 -1.63
CA SER A 413 18.51 17.60 -2.14
C SER A 413 18.21 19.10 -2.26
N ASP A 414 16.99 19.44 -2.71
CA ASP A 414 16.58 20.84 -2.89
C ASP A 414 16.46 21.59 -1.54
N THR A 415 16.20 20.88 -0.44
CA THR A 415 16.13 21.46 0.92
C THR A 415 17.51 21.76 1.53
N ALA A 416 18.58 21.12 1.04
CA ALA A 416 19.93 21.47 1.46
C ALA A 416 20.31 22.83 0.88
N ASP A 417 20.96 23.67 1.68
CA ASP A 417 21.42 25.00 1.26
C ASP A 417 22.77 25.33 1.87
N VAL A 418 23.55 26.20 1.20
CA VAL A 418 24.84 26.70 1.67
C VAL A 418 24.82 28.22 1.57
N LYS A 419 24.76 28.88 2.71
CA LYS A 419 24.69 30.34 2.78
C LYS A 419 25.94 30.94 3.40
N SER A 420 26.44 32.02 2.80
CA SER A 420 27.43 32.84 3.47
C SER A 420 26.79 33.61 4.63
N TRP A 421 27.41 33.56 5.76
CA TRP A 421 26.84 34.05 7.02
C TRP A 421 26.38 35.52 7.00
N LYS A 422 26.96 36.38 6.19
CA LYS A 422 26.51 37.78 6.03
C LYS A 422 25.06 37.98 5.60
N TYR A 423 24.40 36.92 5.16
CA TYR A 423 23.02 36.94 4.61
C TYR A 423 22.02 36.09 5.42
N ILE A 424 22.43 35.60 6.61
CA ILE A 424 21.53 34.79 7.46
C ILE A 424 20.85 35.73 8.46
N GLU A 425 19.62 36.12 8.14
CA GLU A 425 18.68 36.74 9.08
C GLU A 425 17.84 35.59 9.73
N GLU A 426 18.37 34.89 10.73
CA GLU A 426 17.61 33.94 11.48
C GLU A 426 17.20 34.47 12.85
N PRO A 427 15.92 34.28 13.25
CA PRO A 427 15.42 34.63 14.59
C PRO A 427 16.14 33.90 15.74
N GLU A 428 16.74 32.75 15.45
CA GLU A 428 17.35 31.85 16.44
C GLU A 428 18.83 32.15 16.72
N THR A 429 19.46 33.08 16.03
CA THR A 429 20.83 33.47 16.35
C THR A 429 20.78 34.34 17.60
N LEU A 430 21.44 33.92 18.68
CA LEU A 430 21.52 34.67 19.91
C LEU A 430 22.11 36.05 19.66
N PRO A 431 21.60 37.14 20.30
CA PRO A 431 22.11 38.50 20.08
C PRO A 431 23.63 38.60 20.23
N HIS A 432 24.19 37.91 21.17
CA HIS A 432 25.62 37.83 21.46
C HIS A 432 26.44 37.14 20.35
N GLU A 433 25.89 36.12 19.69
CA GLU A 433 26.51 35.51 18.51
C GLU A 433 26.50 36.47 17.32
N LYS A 434 25.42 37.25 17.14
CA LYS A 434 25.32 38.26 16.07
C LYS A 434 26.37 39.36 16.21
N GLU A 435 26.60 39.85 17.42
CA GLU A 435 27.57 40.91 17.70
C GLU A 435 29.00 40.47 17.37
N LYS A 436 29.42 39.31 17.88
CA LYS A 436 30.74 38.73 17.62
C LYS A 436 30.99 38.41 16.14
N LEU A 437 29.95 37.99 15.41
CA LEU A 437 30.01 37.65 14.00
C LEU A 437 30.07 38.92 13.10
N MET A 438 29.56 40.06 13.56
CA MET A 438 29.72 41.34 12.86
C MET A 438 31.17 41.92 12.97
N GLU A 439 31.90 41.55 14.01
CA GLU A 439 33.29 41.98 14.27
C GLU A 439 34.35 41.09 13.62
N VAL A 440 33.95 40.05 12.86
CA VAL A 440 34.87 39.07 12.28
C VAL A 440 35.83 39.72 11.27
N ALA A 441 37.12 39.43 11.41
CA ALA A 441 38.15 39.87 10.51
C ALA A 441 37.85 39.46 9.05
N LYS A 442 38.24 40.31 8.09
CA LYS A 442 37.96 40.09 6.66
C LYS A 442 38.58 38.80 6.11
N GLU A 443 39.60 38.30 6.76
CA GLU A 443 40.32 37.06 6.45
C GLU A 443 39.57 35.80 6.87
N ILE A 444 38.53 35.91 7.72
CA ILE A 444 37.67 34.80 8.13
C ILE A 444 36.36 34.82 7.34
N ARG A 445 36.02 33.70 6.73
CA ARG A 445 34.70 33.51 6.10
C ARG A 445 33.92 32.39 6.79
N VAL A 446 32.66 32.67 7.05
CA VAL A 446 31.75 31.70 7.68
C VAL A 446 30.68 31.34 6.68
N PHE A 447 30.47 30.02 6.50
CA PHE A 447 29.36 29.46 5.75
C PHE A 447 28.54 28.57 6.65
N GLU A 448 27.22 28.68 6.58
CA GLU A 448 26.30 27.77 7.22
C GLU A 448 25.73 26.82 6.19
N ILE A 449 25.79 25.53 6.51
CA ILE A 449 25.17 24.48 5.72
C ILE A 449 23.91 24.05 6.45
N SER A 450 22.79 24.01 5.74
CA SER A 450 21.49 23.57 6.26
C SER A 450 20.91 22.43 5.44
N GLY A 451 20.13 21.56 6.10
CA GLY A 451 19.50 20.40 5.50
C GLY A 451 20.41 19.17 5.41
N PRO A 452 19.84 18.02 5.00
CA PRO A 452 20.59 16.77 4.89
C PRO A 452 21.57 16.80 3.71
N LEU A 453 22.81 16.42 3.96
CA LEU A 453 23.88 16.35 2.97
C LEU A 453 24.03 14.93 2.43
N PHE A 454 23.25 14.60 1.42
CA PHE A 454 23.36 13.36 0.66
C PHE A 454 23.96 13.59 -0.73
N PHE A 455 24.27 12.52 -1.45
CA PHE A 455 24.95 12.54 -2.75
C PHE A 455 24.40 13.60 -3.72
N ALA A 456 23.06 13.78 -3.79
CA ALA A 456 22.42 14.73 -4.69
C ALA A 456 22.57 16.21 -4.24
N ALA A 457 22.88 16.47 -2.95
CA ALA A 457 23.12 17.79 -2.40
C ALA A 457 24.61 18.12 -2.28
N ALA A 458 25.49 17.13 -2.42
CA ALA A 458 26.93 17.28 -2.16
C ALA A 458 27.60 18.33 -3.07
N ASP A 459 27.12 18.50 -4.30
CA ASP A 459 27.68 19.50 -5.22
C ASP A 459 27.41 20.96 -4.78
N LYS A 460 26.43 21.20 -3.90
CA LYS A 460 26.20 22.53 -3.31
C LYS A 460 27.37 23.00 -2.45
N LEU A 461 28.19 22.08 -1.93
CA LEU A 461 29.42 22.40 -1.23
C LEU A 461 30.46 23.10 -2.14
N LEU A 462 30.36 22.90 -3.45
CA LEU A 462 31.22 23.58 -4.43
C LEU A 462 30.93 25.09 -4.56
N ALA A 463 29.76 25.53 -4.08
CA ALA A 463 29.40 26.95 -4.01
C ALA A 463 30.13 27.70 -2.89
N ILE A 464 30.85 26.98 -2.00
CA ILE A 464 31.71 27.56 -0.99
C ILE A 464 32.94 28.13 -1.70
N ASP A 465 32.91 29.44 -1.93
CA ASP A 465 33.97 30.18 -2.59
C ASP A 465 34.83 30.92 -1.57
N HIS A 466 36.12 31.00 -1.83
CA HIS A 466 37.05 31.76 -1.03
C HIS A 466 37.63 32.94 -1.83
N LYS A 467 37.70 34.12 -1.22
CA LYS A 467 38.39 35.29 -1.81
C LYS A 467 39.90 35.18 -1.58
N SER A 468 40.66 35.88 -2.39
CA SER A 468 42.14 35.86 -2.34
C SER A 468 42.76 36.23 -0.97
N PHE A 469 42.02 36.95 -0.14
CA PHE A 469 42.46 37.35 1.21
C PHE A 469 41.97 36.40 2.32
N THR A 470 41.19 35.33 2.01
CA THR A 470 40.68 34.38 3.02
C THR A 470 41.83 33.55 3.57
N LYS A 471 41.99 33.52 4.90
CA LYS A 471 42.95 32.66 5.62
C LYS A 471 42.29 31.53 6.37
N VAL A 472 41.07 31.75 6.86
CA VAL A 472 40.28 30.74 7.59
C VAL A 472 38.87 30.67 7.03
N LEU A 473 38.40 29.42 6.83
CA LEU A 473 37.06 29.10 6.37
C LEU A 473 36.34 28.31 7.49
N ILE A 474 35.30 28.90 8.08
CA ILE A 474 34.49 28.23 9.07
C ILE A 474 33.24 27.63 8.39
N ILE A 475 33.01 26.34 8.58
CA ILE A 475 31.83 25.61 8.12
C ILE A 475 30.95 25.28 9.32
N ARG A 476 29.81 25.98 9.46
CA ARG A 476 28.84 25.76 10.51
C ARG A 476 27.86 24.64 10.06
N MET A 477 27.76 23.56 10.85
CA MET A 477 26.98 22.38 10.51
C MET A 477 25.80 22.13 11.48
N ARG A 478 25.40 23.15 12.26
CA ARG A 478 24.29 23.06 13.23
C ARG A 478 22.99 22.55 12.60
N ALA A 479 22.70 22.99 11.40
CA ALA A 479 21.48 22.65 10.68
C ALA A 479 21.63 21.44 9.74
N VAL A 480 22.72 20.65 9.87
CA VAL A 480 22.95 19.41 9.11
C VAL A 480 22.56 18.20 9.97
N PRO A 481 21.36 17.60 9.77
CA PRO A 481 20.91 16.47 10.58
C PRO A 481 21.58 15.15 10.20
N ALA A 482 22.00 15.00 8.93
CA ALA A 482 22.57 13.77 8.41
C ALA A 482 23.51 14.03 7.23
N ILE A 483 24.52 13.15 7.09
CA ILE A 483 25.49 13.18 6.00
C ILE A 483 25.77 11.77 5.50
N ASP A 484 26.03 11.61 4.19
CA ASP A 484 26.46 10.36 3.59
C ASP A 484 27.94 10.38 3.15
N VAL A 485 28.44 9.23 2.69
CA VAL A 485 29.82 9.07 2.24
C VAL A 485 30.17 9.99 1.06
N SER A 486 29.21 10.26 0.17
CA SER A 486 29.43 11.13 -1.01
C SER A 486 29.68 12.57 -0.58
N ALA A 487 28.92 13.07 0.39
CA ALA A 487 29.12 14.41 0.91
C ALA A 487 30.40 14.52 1.74
N ILE A 488 30.79 13.48 2.50
CA ILE A 488 32.10 13.45 3.20
C ILE A 488 33.24 13.56 2.18
N ARG A 489 33.15 12.84 1.08
CA ARG A 489 34.14 12.94 0.00
C ARG A 489 34.25 14.36 -0.57
N LYS A 490 33.13 15.04 -0.78
CA LYS A 490 33.12 16.44 -1.25
C LYS A 490 33.68 17.40 -0.22
N LEU A 491 33.41 17.20 1.06
CA LEU A 491 34.05 17.97 2.12
C LEU A 491 35.56 17.72 2.15
N ARG A 492 36.03 16.52 1.90
CA ARG A 492 37.46 16.18 1.79
C ARG A 492 38.11 16.94 0.62
N GLU A 493 37.47 16.96 -0.56
CA GLU A 493 37.90 17.73 -1.72
C GLU A 493 37.95 19.24 -1.41
N LEU A 494 37.00 19.77 -0.65
CA LEU A 494 36.96 21.15 -0.21
C LEU A 494 38.14 21.47 0.73
N VAL A 495 38.38 20.62 1.73
CA VAL A 495 39.49 20.78 2.67
C VAL A 495 40.85 20.74 1.94
N GLU A 496 41.02 19.81 0.99
CA GLU A 496 42.25 19.74 0.18
C GLU A 496 42.49 20.99 -0.67
N LYS A 497 41.43 21.48 -1.35
CA LYS A 497 41.50 22.71 -2.14
C LYS A 497 41.87 23.92 -1.26
N ALA A 498 41.21 24.05 -0.11
CA ALA A 498 41.48 25.11 0.85
C ALA A 498 42.91 25.02 1.37
N ARG A 499 43.40 23.83 1.74
CA ARG A 499 44.78 23.62 2.20
C ARG A 499 45.82 23.99 1.15
N LYS A 500 45.60 23.66 -0.13
CA LYS A 500 46.45 24.07 -1.24
C LYS A 500 46.51 25.60 -1.43
N ALA A 501 45.41 26.27 -1.08
CA ALA A 501 45.34 27.74 -1.10
C ALA A 501 45.87 28.43 0.20
N GLY A 502 46.42 27.66 1.14
CA GLY A 502 46.88 28.16 2.43
C GLY A 502 45.76 28.52 3.40
N ILE A 503 44.55 28.03 3.18
CA ILE A 503 43.35 28.31 3.99
C ILE A 503 43.13 27.16 4.96
N THR A 504 42.95 27.47 6.25
CA THR A 504 42.53 26.48 7.28
C THR A 504 41.02 26.37 7.29
N VAL A 505 40.48 25.12 7.25
CA VAL A 505 39.04 24.86 7.35
C VAL A 505 38.72 24.44 8.76
N VAL A 506 37.76 25.12 9.40
CA VAL A 506 37.28 24.86 10.75
C VAL A 506 35.83 24.43 10.69
N PHE A 507 35.47 23.32 11.36
CA PHE A 507 34.10 22.83 11.47
C PHE A 507 33.51 23.23 12.81
N SER A 508 32.31 23.79 12.77
CA SER A 508 31.59 24.24 13.96
C SER A 508 30.25 23.57 14.11
N HIS A 509 29.93 23.16 15.34
CA HIS A 509 28.63 22.60 15.73
C HIS A 509 28.20 21.41 14.84
N VAL A 510 29.05 20.38 14.77
CA VAL A 510 28.76 19.17 14.02
C VAL A 510 27.81 18.30 14.86
N ASN A 511 26.64 17.96 14.33
CA ASN A 511 25.65 17.13 15.00
C ASN A 511 26.10 15.68 15.18
N GLU A 512 25.40 14.91 16.01
CA GLU A 512 25.78 13.54 16.40
C GLU A 512 25.96 12.58 15.23
N GLN A 513 25.02 12.56 14.27
CA GLN A 513 25.11 11.65 13.12
C GLN A 513 26.27 12.01 12.17
N PRO A 514 26.43 13.27 11.72
CA PRO A 514 27.61 13.68 10.97
C PRO A 514 28.93 13.42 11.70
N MET A 515 29.01 13.65 13.00
CA MET A 515 30.23 13.40 13.79
C MET A 515 30.59 11.92 13.78
N LYS A 516 29.63 11.01 14.05
CA LYS A 516 29.85 9.56 13.97
C LYS A 516 30.28 9.10 12.57
N ALA A 517 29.73 9.73 11.52
CA ALA A 517 30.10 9.42 10.15
C ALA A 517 31.54 9.88 9.84
N PHE A 518 31.96 11.05 10.32
CA PHE A 518 33.31 11.56 10.20
C PHE A 518 34.34 10.71 10.94
N GLU A 519 34.02 10.29 12.17
CA GLU A 519 34.86 9.37 12.96
C GLU A 519 35.09 8.03 12.20
N LYS A 520 34.00 7.45 11.67
CA LYS A 520 34.07 6.18 10.95
C LYS A 520 34.83 6.27 9.63
N ASP A 521 34.77 7.43 8.94
CA ASP A 521 35.47 7.68 7.67
C ASP A 521 36.96 8.08 7.89
N GLY A 522 37.38 8.41 9.11
CA GLY A 522 38.70 9.01 9.38
C GLY A 522 38.80 10.46 8.90
N PHE A 523 37.68 11.16 8.70
CA PHE A 523 37.67 12.54 8.24
C PHE A 523 38.18 13.52 9.31
N ILE A 524 38.00 13.20 10.58
CA ILE A 524 38.45 14.02 11.70
C ILE A 524 39.99 14.12 11.72
N GLU A 525 40.67 12.98 11.57
CA GLU A 525 42.14 12.92 11.48
C GLU A 525 42.65 13.63 10.24
N PHE A 526 41.97 13.47 9.13
CA PHE A 526 42.31 14.11 7.87
C PHE A 526 42.18 15.62 7.93
N ALA A 527 41.12 16.18 8.50
CA ALA A 527 40.86 17.60 8.61
C ALA A 527 41.68 18.27 9.75
N GLY A 528 42.13 17.48 10.74
CA GLY A 528 42.76 17.90 11.98
C GLY A 528 41.75 18.01 13.12
N LYS A 529 41.98 17.26 14.21
CA LYS A 529 41.07 17.25 15.39
C LYS A 529 40.86 18.65 15.99
N GLU A 530 41.91 19.43 15.97
CA GLU A 530 41.93 20.82 16.44
C GLU A 530 41.02 21.76 15.66
N ASN A 531 40.62 21.39 14.47
CA ASN A 531 39.75 22.19 13.61
C ASN A 531 38.24 21.93 13.86
N PHE A 532 37.87 21.02 14.79
CA PHE A 532 36.50 20.79 15.18
C PHE A 532 36.17 21.53 16.47
N ARG A 533 35.16 22.40 16.44
CA ARG A 533 34.75 23.23 17.57
C ARG A 533 33.26 22.97 17.92
N VAL A 534 32.95 23.01 19.22
CA VAL A 534 31.62 22.67 19.73
C VAL A 534 30.57 23.68 19.27
N ASN A 535 30.96 24.97 19.20
CA ASN A 535 30.05 26.04 18.82
C ASN A 535 30.74 27.09 17.96
N ILE A 536 29.97 28.05 17.44
CA ILE A 536 30.49 29.08 16.53
C ILE A 536 31.42 30.05 17.23
N LEU A 537 31.21 30.36 18.53
CA LEU A 537 32.04 31.30 19.27
C LEU A 537 33.47 30.76 19.45
N GLU A 538 33.57 29.49 19.87
CA GLU A 538 34.87 28.79 19.95
C GLU A 538 35.59 28.72 18.58
N ALA A 539 34.79 28.49 17.50
CA ALA A 539 35.36 28.46 16.16
C ALA A 539 35.91 29.82 15.71
N LEU A 540 35.24 30.92 16.07
CA LEU A 540 35.67 32.26 15.79
C LEU A 540 36.91 32.64 16.60
N ASP A 541 36.93 32.35 17.90
CA ASP A 541 38.07 32.62 18.77
C ASP A 541 39.31 31.83 18.28
N TYR A 542 39.15 30.58 17.90
CA TYR A 542 40.20 29.77 17.31
C TYR A 542 40.68 30.32 15.95
N ALA A 543 39.75 30.72 15.09
CA ALA A 543 40.08 31.32 13.81
C ALA A 543 40.85 32.63 13.97
N GLY A 544 40.51 33.47 14.97
CA GLY A 544 41.23 34.68 15.32
C GLY A 544 42.69 34.38 15.71
N SER A 545 42.89 33.39 16.61
CA SER A 545 44.23 33.00 17.05
C SER A 545 45.10 32.45 15.89
N LEU A 546 44.51 31.81 14.89
CA LEU A 546 45.22 31.33 13.69
C LEU A 546 45.67 32.46 12.78
N ILE A 547 45.02 33.63 12.82
CA ILE A 547 45.40 34.81 12.04
C ILE A 547 46.49 35.60 12.75
N GLU A 548 46.39 35.76 14.06
CA GLU A 548 47.38 36.48 14.89
C GLU A 548 48.75 35.77 14.94
N ASN A 549 48.76 34.44 14.87
CA ASN A 549 49.97 33.62 14.91
C ASN A 549 50.64 33.39 13.52
N ARG A 550 50.12 33.99 12.44
CA ARG A 550 50.65 33.98 11.08
C ARG A 550 51.12 35.36 10.66
#